data_51203f1ec6dee450e18c182db2d34fc7
#
_entry.id   51203f1ec6dee450e18c182db2d34fc7
#
_cell.length_a   1.000
_cell.length_b   1.000
_cell.length_c   1.000
_cell.angle_alpha   90.00
_cell.angle_beta   90.00
_cell.angle_gamma   90.00
#
_symmetry.space_group_name_H-M   'P 1'
#
loop_
_entity.id
_entity.type
_entity.pdbx_description
1 polymer ?
#
loop_
_entity_poly.entity_id
_entity_poly.type
_entity_poly.pdbx_seq_one_letter_code
_entity_poly.pdbx_strand_id
1 'polypeptide(L)'
;MILNRTHSGIGFIEVMTATVIISIACIGLMMGVVHARGELHSLEMKERATEELLNYMEYWKGRVADGSLTAYELAGDPDGDEIFLIGGLGQKNSIEARLYYDFRRLNSFNDYGTTDMTRYELECWIKWGDRFTSPTGRYAGNTGYERRS
;
A
#
# COMPACT_ATOMS: atom_id res chain seq x y z
N MET A 1 66.08 19.46 23.76
CA MET A 1 64.99 18.89 24.56
C MET A 1 64.23 17.90 23.63
N ILE A 2 64.62 16.61 23.74
CA ILE A 2 64.11 15.55 22.84
C ILE A 2 62.86 14.95 23.52
N LEU A 3 61.71 15.20 22.97
CA LEU A 3 60.45 14.58 23.38
C LEU A 3 60.47 13.09 23.01
N ASN A 4 60.70 12.25 23.99
CA ASN A 4 60.64 10.81 23.88
C ASN A 4 59.15 10.41 23.69
N ARG A 5 58.70 10.20 22.46
CA ARG A 5 57.41 9.61 22.18
C ARG A 5 57.44 8.14 22.59
N THR A 6 56.90 7.84 23.73
CA THR A 6 56.61 6.47 24.13
C THR A 6 55.52 5.93 23.20
N HIS A 7 55.91 5.10 22.24
CA HIS A 7 54.97 4.29 21.48
C HIS A 7 54.45 3.20 22.43
N SER A 8 53.28 3.44 23.05
CA SER A 8 52.55 2.38 23.73
C SER A 8 51.98 1.46 22.67
N GLY A 9 52.43 0.23 22.61
CA GLY A 9 51.84 -0.79 21.73
C GLY A 9 50.39 -1.09 22.16
N ILE A 10 49.52 -1.31 21.17
CA ILE A 10 48.11 -1.71 21.40
C ILE A 10 48.12 -3.03 22.16
N GLY A 11 47.53 -3.07 23.34
CA GLY A 11 47.45 -4.25 24.18
C GLY A 11 46.48 -5.30 23.58
N PHE A 12 46.79 -6.58 23.77
CA PHE A 12 45.94 -7.69 23.31
C PHE A 12 44.49 -7.57 23.80
N ILE A 13 44.29 -7.08 25.03
CA ILE A 13 42.94 -6.85 25.60
C ILE A 13 42.16 -5.78 24.84
N GLU A 14 42.85 -4.77 24.34
CA GLU A 14 42.26 -3.64 23.60
C GLU A 14 41.71 -4.10 22.23
N VAL A 15 42.46 -5.00 21.56
CA VAL A 15 42.03 -5.60 20.30
C VAL A 15 40.81 -6.52 20.54
N MET A 16 40.82 -7.32 21.60
CA MET A 16 39.67 -8.19 21.92
C MET A 16 38.43 -7.40 22.25
N THR A 17 38.51 -6.34 23.04
CA THR A 17 37.37 -5.49 23.35
C THR A 17 36.86 -4.74 22.12
N ALA A 18 37.74 -4.25 21.27
CA ALA A 18 37.33 -3.60 20.01
C ALA A 18 36.60 -4.55 19.06
N THR A 19 37.07 -5.79 18.92
CA THR A 19 36.38 -6.79 18.05
C THR A 19 35.00 -7.16 18.56
N VAL A 20 34.81 -7.26 19.87
CA VAL A 20 33.50 -7.51 20.47
C VAL A 20 32.56 -6.36 20.19
N ILE A 21 32.98 -5.12 20.39
CA ILE A 21 32.17 -3.91 20.14
C ILE A 21 31.77 -3.84 18.67
N ILE A 22 32.73 -4.05 17.75
CA ILE A 22 32.45 -4.03 16.30
C ILE A 22 31.48 -5.13 15.94
N SER A 23 31.58 -6.32 16.48
CA SER A 23 30.68 -7.43 16.21
C SER A 23 29.24 -7.11 16.61
N ILE A 24 29.05 -6.54 17.80
CA ILE A 24 27.72 -6.11 18.28
C ILE A 24 27.15 -5.00 17.38
N ALA A 25 27.98 -4.03 17.01
CA ALA A 25 27.57 -2.94 16.13
C ALA A 25 27.14 -3.46 14.73
N CYS A 26 27.90 -4.40 14.16
CA CYS A 26 27.55 -5.02 12.87
C CYS A 26 26.22 -5.77 12.91
N ILE A 27 25.94 -6.53 13.98
CA ILE A 27 24.66 -7.22 14.14
C ILE A 27 23.51 -6.22 14.21
N GLY A 28 23.66 -5.14 14.99
CA GLY A 28 22.65 -4.09 15.10
C GLY A 28 22.37 -3.40 13.77
N LEU A 29 23.39 -3.09 12.99
CA LEU A 29 23.23 -2.51 11.65
C LEU A 29 22.53 -3.47 10.68
N MET A 30 22.88 -4.76 10.68
CA MET A 30 22.21 -5.75 9.84
C MET A 30 20.73 -5.88 10.16
N MET A 31 20.37 -5.94 11.44
CA MET A 31 18.95 -5.95 11.85
C MET A 31 18.20 -4.70 11.40
N GLY A 32 18.83 -3.53 11.53
CA GLY A 32 18.27 -2.26 11.06
C GLY A 32 17.99 -2.25 9.54
N VAL A 33 18.92 -2.74 8.74
CA VAL A 33 18.77 -2.83 7.28
C VAL A 33 17.66 -3.79 6.88
N VAL A 34 17.53 -4.95 7.52
CA VAL A 34 16.46 -5.91 7.24
C VAL A 34 15.09 -5.31 7.57
N HIS A 35 14.99 -4.64 8.71
CA HIS A 35 13.74 -3.98 9.10
C HIS A 35 13.36 -2.85 8.11
N ALA A 36 14.33 -1.99 7.77
CA ALA A 36 14.09 -0.91 6.81
C ALA A 36 13.65 -1.41 5.42
N ARG A 37 14.19 -2.53 4.94
CA ARG A 37 13.75 -3.14 3.68
C ARG A 37 12.30 -3.61 3.73
N GLY A 38 11.87 -4.18 4.85
CA GLY A 38 10.48 -4.59 5.06
C GLY A 38 9.51 -3.40 5.01
N GLU A 39 9.88 -2.30 5.67
CA GLU A 39 9.10 -1.06 5.64
C GLU A 39 9.02 -0.44 4.24
N LEU A 40 10.15 -0.38 3.52
CA LEU A 40 10.18 0.14 2.15
C LEU A 40 9.28 -0.66 1.22
N HIS A 41 9.30 -1.99 1.31
CA HIS A 41 8.41 -2.83 0.51
C HIS A 41 6.93 -2.57 0.83
N SER A 42 6.59 -2.41 2.10
CA SER A 42 5.23 -2.07 2.53
C SER A 42 4.78 -0.70 1.98
N LEU A 43 5.67 0.29 1.97
CA LEU A 43 5.40 1.61 1.41
C LEU A 43 5.20 1.56 -0.10
N GLU A 44 6.04 0.83 -0.83
CA GLU A 44 5.90 0.64 -2.28
C GLU A 44 4.55 0.02 -2.64
N MET A 45 4.10 -0.97 -1.87
CA MET A 45 2.79 -1.59 -2.06
C MET A 45 1.64 -0.59 -1.87
N LYS A 46 1.70 0.22 -0.82
CA LYS A 46 0.69 1.25 -0.55
C LYS A 46 0.66 2.33 -1.63
N GLU A 47 1.83 2.75 -2.10
CA GLU A 47 1.95 3.74 -3.17
C GLU A 47 1.29 3.24 -4.46
N ARG A 48 1.61 2.03 -4.91
CA ARG A 48 0.99 1.41 -6.09
C ARG A 48 -0.52 1.22 -5.91
N ALA A 49 -0.95 0.74 -4.75
CA ALA A 49 -2.37 0.58 -4.46
C ALA A 49 -3.11 1.92 -4.50
N THR A 50 -2.50 2.99 -4.00
CA THR A 50 -3.09 4.33 -4.05
C THR A 50 -3.16 4.86 -5.48
N GLU A 51 -2.14 4.63 -6.30
CA GLU A 51 -2.10 5.04 -7.70
C GLU A 51 -3.21 4.35 -8.51
N GLU A 52 -3.33 3.02 -8.38
CA GLU A 52 -4.39 2.26 -9.05
C GLU A 52 -5.79 2.68 -8.59
N LEU A 53 -5.95 2.93 -7.29
CA LEU A 53 -7.21 3.41 -6.74
C LEU A 53 -7.59 4.81 -7.28
N LEU A 54 -6.62 5.72 -7.41
CA LEU A 54 -6.85 7.04 -7.99
C LEU A 54 -7.26 6.95 -9.45
N ASN A 55 -6.55 6.14 -10.26
CA ASN A 55 -6.88 5.90 -11.66
C ASN A 55 -8.30 5.33 -11.81
N TYR A 56 -8.66 4.39 -10.94
CA TYR A 56 -9.98 3.78 -10.93
C TYR A 56 -11.08 4.79 -10.57
N MET A 57 -10.82 5.63 -9.57
CA MET A 57 -11.75 6.69 -9.18
C MET A 57 -11.92 7.75 -10.28
N GLU A 58 -10.85 8.12 -10.99
CA GLU A 58 -10.91 9.04 -12.13
C GLU A 58 -11.71 8.46 -13.29
N TYR A 59 -11.53 7.17 -13.58
CA TYR A 59 -12.34 6.48 -14.57
C TYR A 59 -13.83 6.59 -14.27
N TRP A 60 -14.24 6.28 -13.04
CA TRP A 60 -15.65 6.35 -12.65
C TRP A 60 -16.19 7.79 -12.60
N LYS A 61 -15.37 8.76 -12.20
CA LYS A 61 -15.73 10.19 -12.30
C LYS A 61 -16.00 10.60 -13.75
N GLY A 62 -15.20 10.15 -14.69
CA GLY A 62 -15.42 10.37 -16.11
C GLY A 62 -16.73 9.76 -16.58
N ARG A 63 -17.04 8.52 -16.18
CA ARG A 63 -18.31 7.83 -16.50
C ARG A 63 -19.54 8.55 -15.95
N VAL A 64 -19.45 9.09 -14.72
CA VAL A 64 -20.50 9.92 -14.13
C VAL A 64 -20.70 11.21 -14.93
N ALA A 65 -19.61 11.86 -15.32
CA ALA A 65 -19.68 13.12 -16.09
C ALA A 65 -20.30 12.93 -17.48
N ASP A 66 -20.05 11.80 -18.13
CA ASP A 66 -20.66 11.45 -19.42
C ASP A 66 -22.15 11.16 -19.32
N GLY A 67 -22.70 10.96 -18.12
CA GLY A 67 -24.10 10.64 -17.89
C GLY A 67 -24.54 9.28 -18.47
N SER A 68 -23.60 8.41 -18.82
CA SER A 68 -23.83 7.13 -19.50
C SER A 68 -23.84 5.93 -18.55
N LEU A 69 -24.08 6.17 -17.25
CA LEU A 69 -24.14 5.10 -16.26
C LEU A 69 -25.36 4.21 -16.47
N THR A 70 -25.14 2.91 -16.56
CA THR A 70 -26.21 1.91 -16.61
C THR A 70 -26.74 1.59 -15.22
N ALA A 71 -27.95 1.04 -15.13
CA ALA A 71 -28.52 0.61 -13.85
C ALA A 71 -27.68 -0.46 -13.15
N TYR A 72 -26.95 -1.27 -13.91
CA TYR A 72 -26.03 -2.29 -13.39
C TYR A 72 -24.80 -1.65 -12.73
N GLU A 73 -24.18 -0.66 -13.37
CA GLU A 73 -23.03 0.08 -12.83
C GLU A 73 -23.41 0.85 -11.56
N LEU A 74 -24.64 1.40 -11.49
CA LEU A 74 -25.15 2.08 -10.29
C LEU A 74 -25.39 1.13 -9.11
N ALA A 75 -25.49 -0.17 -9.35
CA ALA A 75 -25.64 -1.18 -8.29
C ALA A 75 -24.33 -1.49 -7.56
N GLY A 76 -23.20 -0.96 -8.03
CA GLY A 76 -21.87 -1.26 -7.51
C GLY A 76 -21.34 -2.61 -7.99
N ASP A 77 -20.09 -2.89 -7.66
CA ASP A 77 -19.45 -4.15 -8.00
C ASP A 77 -19.09 -4.94 -6.73
N PRO A 78 -19.88 -5.97 -6.38
CA PRO A 78 -19.63 -6.78 -5.19
C PRO A 78 -18.42 -7.72 -5.36
N ASP A 79 -18.06 -8.09 -6.59
CA ASP A 79 -17.00 -9.05 -6.88
C ASP A 79 -15.63 -8.38 -6.98
N GLY A 80 -15.61 -7.11 -7.40
CA GLY A 80 -14.43 -6.28 -7.57
C GLY A 80 -13.59 -6.64 -8.80
N ASP A 81 -12.95 -5.65 -9.38
CA ASP A 81 -12.02 -5.81 -10.50
C ASP A 81 -10.67 -6.32 -10.02
N GLU A 82 -10.21 -7.43 -10.61
CA GLU A 82 -8.93 -8.04 -10.27
C GLU A 82 -7.76 -7.33 -10.97
N ILE A 83 -6.78 -6.91 -10.18
CA ILE A 83 -5.57 -6.26 -10.65
C ILE A 83 -4.32 -6.87 -10.00
N PHE A 84 -3.15 -6.60 -10.59
CA PHE A 84 -1.86 -7.00 -10.03
C PHE A 84 -1.07 -5.77 -9.60
N LEU A 85 -0.80 -5.64 -8.29
CA LEU A 85 0.04 -4.56 -7.76
C LEU A 85 1.52 -4.80 -8.06
N ILE A 86 1.95 -6.06 -8.02
CA ILE A 86 3.31 -6.47 -8.39
C ILE A 86 3.21 -7.71 -9.27
N GLY A 87 4.06 -7.74 -10.30
CA GLY A 87 4.12 -8.88 -11.22
C GLY A 87 2.95 -8.93 -12.20
N GLY A 88 2.54 -10.12 -12.59
CA GLY A 88 1.46 -10.39 -13.55
C GLY A 88 0.97 -11.81 -13.45
N LEU A 89 0.01 -12.13 -14.30
CA LEU A 89 -0.64 -13.45 -14.34
C LEU A 89 0.40 -14.57 -14.49
N GLY A 90 0.42 -15.51 -13.52
CA GLY A 90 1.31 -16.68 -13.55
C GLY A 90 2.73 -16.43 -13.00
N GLN A 91 3.06 -15.26 -12.52
CA GLN A 91 4.34 -15.02 -11.84
C GLN A 91 4.29 -15.45 -10.37
N LYS A 92 5.37 -16.11 -9.91
CA LYS A 92 5.44 -16.69 -8.56
C LYS A 92 5.34 -15.67 -7.42
N ASN A 93 5.66 -14.39 -7.69
CA ASN A 93 5.68 -13.30 -6.72
C ASN A 93 4.67 -12.21 -7.09
N SER A 94 3.59 -12.56 -7.80
CA SER A 94 2.51 -11.61 -8.07
C SER A 94 1.73 -11.34 -6.81
N ILE A 95 1.40 -10.08 -6.59
CA ILE A 95 0.50 -9.64 -5.52
C ILE A 95 -0.77 -9.15 -6.18
N GLU A 96 -1.83 -9.92 -5.97
CA GLU A 96 -3.17 -9.64 -6.46
C GLU A 96 -3.88 -8.66 -5.55
N ALA A 97 -4.67 -7.78 -6.13
CA ALA A 97 -5.56 -6.88 -5.44
C ALA A 97 -6.91 -6.83 -6.14
N ARG A 98 -7.92 -6.38 -5.45
CA ARG A 98 -9.25 -6.15 -6.01
C ARG A 98 -9.69 -4.74 -5.73
N LEU A 99 -10.14 -4.07 -6.78
CA LEU A 99 -10.74 -2.75 -6.75
C LEU A 99 -12.26 -2.90 -6.69
N TYR A 100 -12.87 -2.11 -5.84
CA TYR A 100 -14.31 -2.07 -5.66
C TYR A 100 -14.79 -0.65 -5.77
N TYR A 101 -16.03 -0.49 -6.22
CA TYR A 101 -16.71 0.79 -6.18
C TYR A 101 -18.15 0.62 -5.70
N ASP A 102 -18.70 1.68 -5.15
CA ASP A 102 -20.10 1.79 -4.79
C ASP A 102 -20.61 3.19 -5.09
N PHE A 103 -21.84 3.26 -5.61
CA PHE A 103 -22.53 4.50 -5.88
C PHE A 103 -23.68 4.71 -4.92
N ARG A 104 -23.64 5.81 -4.22
CA ARG A 104 -24.75 6.25 -3.37
C ARG A 104 -25.44 7.46 -3.99
N ARG A 105 -26.70 7.34 -4.31
CA ARG A 105 -27.51 8.47 -4.76
C ARG A 105 -27.78 9.40 -3.59
N LEU A 106 -27.34 10.65 -3.69
CA LEU A 106 -27.67 11.71 -2.76
C LEU A 106 -28.98 12.35 -3.21
N ASN A 107 -29.86 12.71 -2.27
CA ASN A 107 -31.09 13.42 -2.59
C ASN A 107 -30.77 14.72 -3.31
N SER A 108 -31.41 14.95 -4.46
CA SER A 108 -31.29 16.20 -5.17
C SER A 108 -31.87 17.33 -4.28
N PHE A 109 -31.04 18.28 -3.94
CA PHE A 109 -31.50 19.49 -3.29
C PHE A 109 -32.03 20.43 -4.37
N ASN A 110 -33.37 20.59 -4.44
CA ASN A 110 -34.01 21.57 -5.32
C ASN A 110 -33.78 22.97 -4.75
N ASP A 111 -32.62 23.56 -5.02
CA ASP A 111 -32.40 24.96 -4.81
C ASP A 111 -32.59 25.68 -6.16
N TYR A 112 -33.58 26.56 -6.23
CA TYR A 112 -33.89 27.41 -7.39
C TYR A 112 -34.37 26.75 -8.69
N GLY A 113 -35.38 25.89 -8.69
CA GLY A 113 -36.31 25.75 -9.82
C GLY A 113 -35.75 25.34 -11.20
N THR A 114 -34.52 24.94 -11.32
CA THR A 114 -33.87 24.60 -12.57
C THR A 114 -33.14 23.26 -12.46
N THR A 115 -33.66 22.30 -13.22
CA THR A 115 -33.04 21.02 -13.59
C THR A 115 -32.64 20.11 -12.40
N ASP A 116 -33.33 19.01 -12.32
CA ASP A 116 -33.15 17.92 -11.36
C ASP A 116 -31.73 17.31 -11.52
N MET A 117 -30.71 17.93 -10.88
CA MET A 117 -29.36 17.40 -10.88
C MET A 117 -29.28 16.26 -9.88
N THR A 118 -29.19 15.06 -10.36
CA THR A 118 -28.92 13.89 -9.52
C THR A 118 -27.44 13.89 -9.09
N ARG A 119 -27.20 13.94 -7.79
CA ARG A 119 -25.85 13.83 -7.23
C ARG A 119 -25.57 12.39 -6.84
N TYR A 120 -24.38 11.94 -7.15
CA TYR A 120 -23.88 10.63 -6.73
C TYR A 120 -22.66 10.82 -5.86
N GLU A 121 -22.60 10.06 -4.79
CA GLU A 121 -21.39 9.85 -3.99
C GLU A 121 -20.74 8.57 -4.52
N LEU A 122 -19.47 8.66 -4.92
CA LEU A 122 -18.69 7.53 -5.36
C LEU A 122 -17.70 7.17 -4.28
N GLU A 123 -17.79 5.94 -3.78
CA GLU A 123 -16.82 5.37 -2.87
C GLU A 123 -16.05 4.26 -3.58
N CYS A 124 -14.71 4.37 -3.59
CA CYS A 124 -13.84 3.34 -4.14
C CYS A 124 -12.90 2.84 -3.06
N TRP A 125 -12.61 1.54 -3.07
CA TRP A 125 -11.62 0.96 -2.17
C TRP A 125 -10.88 -0.18 -2.83
N ILE A 126 -9.67 -0.44 -2.35
CA ILE A 126 -8.81 -1.52 -2.81
C ILE A 126 -8.50 -2.46 -1.65
N LYS A 127 -8.50 -3.75 -1.93
CA LYS A 127 -8.08 -4.79 -0.99
C LYS A 127 -6.93 -5.58 -1.61
N TRP A 128 -5.87 -5.81 -0.84
CA TRP A 128 -4.76 -6.66 -1.25
C TRP A 128 -4.25 -7.48 -0.06
N GLY A 129 -3.54 -8.57 -0.33
CA GLY A 129 -2.97 -9.42 0.70
C GLY A 129 -2.68 -10.82 0.18
N ASP A 130 -2.03 -11.61 1.00
CA ASP A 130 -1.34 -12.85 0.61
C ASP A 130 -2.26 -14.01 0.18
N ARG A 131 -3.57 -13.87 0.24
CA ARG A 131 -4.55 -14.80 -0.35
C ARG A 131 -5.95 -14.17 -0.37
N PHE A 132 -6.39 -13.77 -1.51
CA PHE A 132 -7.83 -13.76 -1.78
C PHE A 132 -8.28 -15.22 -1.94
N THR A 133 -8.47 -15.92 -0.84
CA THR A 133 -9.32 -17.09 -0.88
C THR A 133 -10.75 -16.60 -0.99
N SER A 134 -11.43 -17.12 -2.03
CA SER A 134 -12.87 -17.06 -2.29
C SER A 134 -13.73 -16.75 -1.06
N PRO A 135 -14.89 -16.10 -1.17
CA PRO A 135 -15.70 -15.51 -0.08
C PRO A 135 -16.14 -16.44 1.05
N THR A 136 -15.67 -17.68 1.07
CA THR A 136 -16.01 -18.71 2.09
C THR A 136 -14.88 -19.04 3.07
N GLY A 137 -13.72 -18.39 3.05
CA GLY A 137 -12.58 -18.79 3.88
C GLY A 137 -12.09 -17.70 4.83
N ARG A 138 -12.37 -17.84 6.11
CA ARG A 138 -11.72 -17.16 7.22
C ARG A 138 -10.21 -17.35 7.15
N TYR A 139 -9.44 -16.31 6.85
CA TYR A 139 -8.05 -16.21 7.30
C TYR A 139 -7.67 -14.74 7.49
N ALA A 140 -7.39 -14.39 8.75
CA ALA A 140 -6.77 -13.14 9.15
C ALA A 140 -5.29 -13.18 8.76
N GLY A 141 -4.98 -12.85 7.54
CA GLY A 141 -3.65 -12.47 7.10
C GLY A 141 -3.60 -10.96 6.94
N ASN A 142 -2.43 -10.40 7.06
CA ASN A 142 -2.15 -8.96 7.03
C ASN A 142 -2.68 -8.31 5.72
N THR A 143 -3.99 -8.08 5.67
CA THR A 143 -4.67 -7.48 4.52
C THR A 143 -4.57 -5.96 4.61
N GLY A 144 -3.91 -5.35 3.65
CA GLY A 144 -3.97 -3.91 3.47
C GLY A 144 -5.35 -3.51 2.97
N TYR A 145 -5.82 -2.36 3.44
CA TYR A 145 -7.09 -1.78 3.06
C TYR A 145 -6.92 -0.28 2.88
N GLU A 146 -7.29 0.23 1.73
CA GLU A 146 -7.30 1.66 1.44
C GLU A 146 -8.70 2.05 0.95
N ARG A 147 -9.26 3.11 1.53
CA ARG A 147 -10.56 3.66 1.16
C ARG A 147 -10.41 5.14 0.81
N ARG A 148 -11.00 5.56 -0.27
CA ARG A 148 -11.10 6.94 -0.70
C ARG A 148 -12.55 7.26 -1.08
N SER A 149 -13.02 8.44 -0.71
CA SER A 149 -14.35 8.97 -0.99
C SER A 149 -14.28 10.31 -1.75
#